data_ebb51c16f1c857f87686fbc92b408cce
#
_entry.id   ebb51c16f1c857f87686fbc92b408cce
#
_cell.length_a   1.000
_cell.length_b   1.000
_cell.length_c   1.000
_cell.angle_alpha   90.00
_cell.angle_beta   90.00
_cell.angle_gamma   90.00
#
_symmetry.space_group_name_H-M   'P 1'
#
loop_
_entity.id
_entity.type
_entity.pdbx_description
1 polymer ?
#
loop_
_entity_poly.entity_id
_entity_poly.type
_entity_poly.pdbx_seq_one_letter_code
_entity_poly.pdbx_strand_id
1 'polypeptide(L)'
;MEAMAAKLTKTERAYARKVKDAVQLLFFTHHRLPGVRGWELRKELGSDWRNVLDRQLKPLDLQVTQAFDEPDIVEPTSAQLQDARYYITLRGTVDQKTAKTIGWRIDDIAGLAVSVAYLISKQGKAPRVDVERVLEEKLPGWRVKLNVDRYIQQGYLGADEQGVMYLDWRSRAEIDNKKLVDLVVGFGKKEREA
;
A
#
# COMPACT_ATOMS: atom_id res chain seq x y z
N MET A 1 -14.60 -41.00 2.23
CA MET A 1 -15.60 -39.94 2.58
C MET A 1 -15.51 -38.85 1.51
N GLU A 2 -16.24 -39.03 0.43
CA GLU A 2 -16.40 -38.02 -0.62
C GLU A 2 -17.35 -36.94 -0.10
N ALA A 3 -16.81 -35.76 0.19
CA ALA A 3 -17.61 -34.62 0.57
C ALA A 3 -18.40 -34.15 -0.66
N MET A 4 -19.72 -34.24 -0.55
CA MET A 4 -20.70 -33.73 -1.52
C MET A 4 -20.31 -32.31 -1.95
N ALA A 5 -19.75 -32.18 -3.13
CA ALA A 5 -19.69 -30.93 -3.85
C ALA A 5 -21.13 -30.54 -4.23
N ALA A 6 -21.75 -29.71 -3.41
CA ALA A 6 -23.07 -29.18 -3.69
C ALA A 6 -23.03 -28.51 -5.06
N LYS A 7 -23.81 -28.98 -6.03
CA LYS A 7 -23.93 -28.36 -7.36
C LYS A 7 -24.53 -26.96 -7.17
N LEU A 8 -23.67 -25.95 -7.28
CA LEU A 8 -24.08 -24.54 -7.26
C LEU A 8 -25.21 -24.31 -8.27
N THR A 9 -26.21 -23.56 -7.89
CA THR A 9 -27.30 -23.13 -8.78
C THR A 9 -26.75 -22.28 -9.92
N LYS A 10 -27.48 -22.11 -10.99
CA LYS A 10 -27.07 -21.27 -12.14
C LYS A 10 -26.76 -19.83 -11.71
N THR A 11 -27.53 -19.30 -10.77
CA THR A 11 -27.36 -17.94 -10.20
C THR A 11 -26.09 -17.83 -9.36
N GLU A 12 -25.80 -18.83 -8.51
CA GLU A 12 -24.58 -18.87 -7.71
C GLU A 12 -23.32 -18.99 -8.56
N ARG A 13 -23.37 -19.75 -9.64
CA ARG A 13 -22.25 -19.84 -10.60
C ARG A 13 -22.00 -18.51 -11.32
N ALA A 14 -23.06 -17.81 -11.75
CA ALA A 14 -22.94 -16.50 -12.36
C ALA A 14 -22.34 -15.47 -11.40
N TYR A 15 -22.77 -15.51 -10.13
CA TYR A 15 -22.22 -14.64 -9.10
C TYR A 15 -20.75 -14.95 -8.77
N ALA A 16 -20.41 -16.22 -8.61
CA ALA A 16 -19.02 -16.64 -8.38
C ALA A 16 -18.10 -16.22 -9.52
N ARG A 17 -18.60 -16.23 -10.77
CA ARG A 17 -17.86 -15.72 -11.93
C ARG A 17 -17.59 -14.23 -11.83
N LYS A 18 -18.58 -13.42 -11.47
CA LYS A 18 -18.41 -11.98 -11.26
C LYS A 18 -17.39 -11.65 -10.17
N VAL A 19 -17.42 -12.40 -9.06
CA VAL A 19 -16.43 -12.25 -7.97
C VAL A 19 -15.03 -12.59 -8.48
N LYS A 20 -14.88 -13.68 -9.23
CA LYS A 20 -13.61 -14.05 -9.85
C LYS A 20 -13.10 -12.96 -10.78
N ASP A 21 -13.96 -12.44 -11.66
CA ASP A 21 -13.58 -11.40 -12.62
C ASP A 21 -13.15 -10.11 -11.91
N ALA A 22 -13.85 -9.71 -10.84
CA ALA A 22 -13.46 -8.56 -10.02
C ALA A 22 -12.13 -8.76 -9.29
N VAL A 23 -11.87 -9.96 -8.75
CA VAL A 23 -10.59 -10.30 -8.13
C VAL A 23 -9.46 -10.28 -9.17
N GLN A 24 -9.71 -10.80 -10.38
CA GLN A 24 -8.74 -10.76 -11.47
C GLN A 24 -8.44 -9.31 -11.90
N LEU A 25 -9.43 -8.44 -12.00
CA LEU A 25 -9.22 -7.02 -12.25
C LEU A 25 -8.30 -6.40 -11.18
N LEU A 26 -8.54 -6.67 -9.91
CA LEU A 26 -7.72 -6.15 -8.81
C LEU A 26 -6.26 -6.63 -8.84
N PHE A 27 -5.99 -7.85 -9.35
CA PHE A 27 -4.64 -8.38 -9.46
C PHE A 27 -3.90 -7.91 -10.72
N PHE A 28 -4.60 -7.74 -11.84
CA PHE A 28 -3.94 -7.55 -13.14
C PHE A 28 -3.96 -6.12 -13.69
N THR A 29 -4.72 -5.21 -13.08
CA THR A 29 -4.82 -3.82 -13.55
C THR A 29 -3.79 -2.91 -12.88
N HIS A 30 -2.46 -3.15 -13.04
CA HIS A 30 -1.55 -2.30 -12.30
C HIS A 30 -0.13 -2.14 -12.87
N HIS A 31 0.00 -1.76 -14.12
CA HIS A 31 1.34 -1.51 -14.62
C HIS A 31 1.93 -0.14 -14.24
N ARG A 32 1.11 0.89 -13.96
CA ARG A 32 1.59 2.23 -13.58
C ARG A 32 0.82 2.87 -12.43
N LEU A 33 -0.48 2.66 -12.35
CA LEU A 33 -1.33 3.09 -11.24
C LEU A 33 -2.14 1.86 -10.81
N PRO A 34 -1.89 1.33 -9.61
CA PRO A 34 -2.51 0.10 -9.16
C PRO A 34 -3.99 0.29 -8.88
N GLY A 35 -4.70 -0.78 -9.05
CA GLY A 35 -6.06 -0.91 -8.60
C GLY A 35 -7.11 -0.52 -9.63
N VAL A 36 -8.33 -0.81 -9.24
CA VAL A 36 -9.57 -0.63 -9.99
C VAL A 36 -10.35 0.51 -9.35
N ARG A 37 -11.05 1.30 -10.13
CA ARG A 37 -11.94 2.35 -9.60
C ARG A 37 -13.13 1.74 -8.86
N GLY A 38 -13.55 2.38 -7.78
CA GLY A 38 -14.66 1.88 -6.96
C GLY A 38 -15.97 1.73 -7.73
N TRP A 39 -16.22 2.60 -8.70
CA TRP A 39 -17.41 2.50 -9.55
C TRP A 39 -17.40 1.24 -10.44
N GLU A 40 -16.24 0.76 -10.90
CA GLU A 40 -16.10 -0.48 -11.67
C GLU A 40 -16.46 -1.70 -10.82
N LEU A 41 -15.92 -1.76 -9.59
CA LEU A 41 -16.23 -2.83 -8.64
C LEU A 41 -17.72 -2.83 -8.27
N ARG A 42 -18.30 -1.64 -8.07
CA ARG A 42 -19.73 -1.50 -7.81
C ARG A 42 -20.62 -1.95 -8.99
N LYS A 43 -20.21 -1.67 -10.22
CA LYS A 43 -20.90 -2.11 -11.42
C LYS A 43 -20.94 -3.64 -11.53
N GLU A 44 -19.83 -4.31 -11.22
CA GLU A 44 -19.73 -5.77 -11.34
C GLU A 44 -20.40 -6.52 -10.18
N LEU A 45 -20.20 -6.06 -8.94
CA LEU A 45 -20.60 -6.78 -7.73
C LEU A 45 -21.75 -6.13 -6.94
N GLY A 46 -22.20 -4.93 -7.35
CA GLY A 46 -23.24 -4.19 -6.64
C GLY A 46 -22.72 -3.34 -5.50
N SER A 47 -23.61 -2.77 -4.70
CA SER A 47 -23.27 -1.83 -3.61
C SER A 47 -22.48 -2.46 -2.47
N ASP A 48 -22.65 -3.75 -2.22
CA ASP A 48 -21.99 -4.50 -1.13
C ASP A 48 -20.64 -5.14 -1.53
N TRP A 49 -20.06 -4.71 -2.63
CA TRP A 49 -18.87 -5.29 -3.24
C TRP A 49 -17.68 -5.41 -2.26
N ARG A 50 -17.52 -4.47 -1.32
CA ARG A 50 -16.44 -4.50 -0.32
C ARG A 50 -16.57 -5.71 0.59
N ASN A 51 -17.73 -5.95 1.18
CA ASN A 51 -17.97 -7.09 2.06
C ASN A 51 -17.84 -8.41 1.31
N VAL A 52 -18.27 -8.42 0.04
CA VAL A 52 -18.13 -9.60 -0.82
C VAL A 52 -16.66 -9.95 -1.04
N LEU A 53 -15.85 -8.99 -1.45
CA LEU A 53 -14.41 -9.19 -1.69
C LEU A 53 -13.68 -9.49 -0.39
N ASP A 54 -13.97 -8.78 0.70
CA ASP A 54 -13.33 -9.04 1.99
C ASP A 54 -13.55 -10.48 2.46
N ARG A 55 -14.78 -11.00 2.33
CA ARG A 55 -15.11 -12.38 2.68
C ARG A 55 -14.32 -13.40 1.86
N GLN A 56 -14.09 -13.12 0.57
CA GLN A 56 -13.36 -14.02 -0.32
C GLN A 56 -11.83 -13.94 -0.13
N LEU A 57 -11.31 -12.78 0.21
CA LEU A 57 -9.87 -12.53 0.37
C LEU A 57 -9.35 -12.87 1.77
N LYS A 58 -10.20 -12.78 2.78
CA LYS A 58 -9.84 -13.05 4.18
C LYS A 58 -9.18 -14.43 4.42
N PRO A 59 -9.65 -15.54 3.85
CA PRO A 59 -8.99 -16.84 4.01
C PRO A 59 -7.57 -16.92 3.42
N LEU A 60 -7.20 -15.97 2.57
CA LEU A 60 -5.89 -15.85 1.93
C LEU A 60 -5.00 -14.82 2.63
N ASP A 61 -5.40 -14.27 3.77
CA ASP A 61 -4.75 -13.15 4.46
C ASP A 61 -4.58 -11.91 3.57
N LEU A 62 -5.51 -11.70 2.63
CA LEU A 62 -5.57 -10.56 1.75
C LEU A 62 -6.71 -9.62 2.13
N GLN A 63 -6.56 -8.35 1.77
CA GLN A 63 -7.58 -7.32 1.92
C GLN A 63 -7.58 -6.36 0.75
N VAL A 64 -8.70 -5.66 0.56
CA VAL A 64 -8.79 -4.55 -0.40
C VAL A 64 -8.42 -3.26 0.31
N THR A 65 -7.36 -2.63 -0.17
CA THR A 65 -6.88 -1.33 0.31
C THR A 65 -7.34 -0.24 -0.64
N GLN A 66 -7.67 0.90 -0.09
CA GLN A 66 -8.16 2.08 -0.80
C GLN A 66 -7.06 3.12 -0.90
N ALA A 67 -6.90 3.71 -2.08
CA ALA A 67 -6.04 4.86 -2.30
C ALA A 67 -6.81 5.99 -3.00
N PHE A 68 -6.55 7.21 -2.57
CA PHE A 68 -7.08 8.41 -3.20
C PHE A 68 -5.99 9.07 -4.05
N ASP A 69 -6.38 9.66 -5.17
CA ASP A 69 -5.47 10.45 -6.01
C ASP A 69 -5.12 11.78 -5.28
N GLU A 70 -6.09 12.34 -4.55
CA GLU A 70 -5.91 13.55 -3.75
C GLU A 70 -5.30 13.24 -2.37
N PRO A 71 -4.34 14.05 -1.88
CA PRO A 71 -3.88 13.97 -0.51
C PRO A 71 -4.96 14.49 0.45
N ASP A 72 -4.87 14.09 1.72
CA ASP A 72 -5.60 14.66 2.87
C ASP A 72 -7.12 14.46 2.93
N ILE A 73 -7.66 13.43 2.27
CA ILE A 73 -9.06 13.05 2.43
C ILE A 73 -9.26 12.32 3.77
N VAL A 74 -9.88 12.99 4.74
CA VAL A 74 -10.17 12.41 6.07
C VAL A 74 -11.53 11.71 6.07
N GLU A 75 -12.57 12.36 5.53
CA GLU A 75 -13.93 11.82 5.41
C GLU A 75 -14.37 11.81 3.95
N PRO A 76 -14.19 10.68 3.25
CA PRO A 76 -14.49 10.61 1.82
C PRO A 76 -16.00 10.62 1.56
N THR A 77 -16.42 11.45 0.63
CA THR A 77 -17.78 11.43 0.08
C THR A 77 -18.04 10.17 -0.76
N SER A 78 -19.32 9.86 -1.00
CA SER A 78 -19.69 8.72 -1.87
C SER A 78 -19.12 8.84 -3.29
N ALA A 79 -18.97 10.04 -3.83
CA ALA A 79 -18.34 10.27 -5.12
C ALA A 79 -16.84 9.96 -5.08
N GLN A 80 -16.13 10.46 -4.07
CA GLN A 80 -14.71 10.17 -3.88
C GLN A 80 -14.44 8.68 -3.66
N LEU A 81 -15.35 7.97 -2.97
CA LEU A 81 -15.25 6.51 -2.81
C LEU A 81 -15.43 5.76 -4.13
N GLN A 82 -16.21 6.27 -5.06
CA GLN A 82 -16.36 5.68 -6.39
C GLN A 82 -15.15 5.96 -7.29
N ASP A 83 -14.54 7.12 -7.16
CA ASP A 83 -13.35 7.51 -7.91
C ASP A 83 -12.05 6.99 -7.30
N ALA A 84 -12.05 6.63 -6.01
CA ALA A 84 -10.91 6.02 -5.36
C ALA A 84 -10.45 4.75 -6.07
N ARG A 85 -9.15 4.47 -5.99
CA ARG A 85 -8.56 3.22 -6.48
C ARG A 85 -8.54 2.18 -5.38
N TYR A 86 -8.85 0.94 -5.75
CA TYR A 86 -8.85 -0.21 -4.85
C TYR A 86 -7.89 -1.27 -5.39
N TYR A 87 -7.04 -1.79 -4.53
CA TYR A 87 -6.05 -2.81 -4.87
C TYR A 87 -5.89 -3.80 -3.71
N ILE A 88 -5.23 -4.92 -3.96
CA ILE A 88 -5.06 -5.98 -2.97
C ILE A 88 -3.75 -5.80 -2.22
N THR A 89 -3.82 -5.90 -0.89
CA THR A 89 -2.67 -5.94 0.00
C THR A 89 -2.76 -7.13 0.95
N LEU A 90 -1.64 -7.43 1.62
CA LEU A 90 -1.65 -8.37 2.73
C LEU A 90 -2.42 -7.80 3.92
N ARG A 91 -3.10 -8.67 4.65
CA ARG A 91 -3.79 -8.33 5.89
C ARG A 91 -2.81 -8.45 7.07
N GLY A 92 -2.79 -7.43 7.92
CA GLY A 92 -1.93 -7.43 9.09
C GLY A 92 -0.47 -7.02 8.82
N THR A 93 0.41 -7.40 9.74
CA THR A 93 1.84 -7.07 9.68
C THR A 93 2.64 -8.10 8.91
N VAL A 94 3.52 -7.61 8.05
CA VAL A 94 4.44 -8.47 7.30
C VAL A 94 5.64 -8.81 8.18
N ASP A 95 5.86 -10.10 8.45
CA ASP A 95 7.05 -10.57 9.15
C ASP A 95 8.29 -10.55 8.24
N GLN A 96 9.48 -10.72 8.85
CA GLN A 96 10.75 -10.69 8.12
C GLN A 96 10.86 -11.79 7.04
N LYS A 97 10.27 -12.95 7.28
CA LYS A 97 10.30 -14.06 6.33
C LYS A 97 9.46 -13.75 5.11
N THR A 98 8.26 -13.26 5.31
CA THR A 98 7.35 -12.82 4.25
C THR A 98 7.96 -11.65 3.46
N ALA A 99 8.54 -10.65 4.13
CA ALA A 99 9.22 -9.54 3.48
C ALA A 99 10.33 -10.01 2.53
N LYS A 100 11.17 -10.96 2.97
CA LYS A 100 12.21 -11.55 2.12
C LYS A 100 11.62 -12.30 0.91
N THR A 101 10.54 -13.03 1.11
CA THR A 101 9.86 -13.79 0.03
C THR A 101 9.33 -12.88 -1.06
N ILE A 102 8.83 -11.69 -0.72
CA ILE A 102 8.35 -10.68 -1.67
C ILE A 102 9.47 -9.77 -2.21
N GLY A 103 10.74 -10.11 -1.94
CA GLY A 103 11.91 -9.43 -2.50
C GLY A 103 12.33 -8.15 -1.79
N TRP A 104 11.86 -7.90 -0.55
CA TRP A 104 12.32 -6.79 0.28
C TRP A 104 13.44 -7.25 1.24
N ARG A 105 14.50 -6.48 1.31
CA ARG A 105 15.51 -6.61 2.36
C ARG A 105 15.13 -5.75 3.56
N ILE A 106 15.53 -6.18 4.74
CA ILE A 106 15.25 -5.42 5.99
C ILE A 106 15.81 -3.99 5.90
N ASP A 107 17.03 -3.85 5.36
CA ASP A 107 17.66 -2.55 5.19
C ASP A 107 16.88 -1.64 4.22
N ASP A 108 16.25 -2.20 3.18
CA ASP A 108 15.44 -1.44 2.22
C ASP A 108 14.15 -0.95 2.89
N ILE A 109 13.52 -1.81 3.72
CA ILE A 109 12.33 -1.43 4.51
C ILE A 109 12.70 -0.35 5.53
N ALA A 110 13.83 -0.52 6.23
CA ALA A 110 14.31 0.47 7.19
C ALA A 110 14.60 1.82 6.50
N GLY A 111 15.25 1.80 5.33
CA GLY A 111 15.48 2.99 4.53
C GLY A 111 14.18 3.68 4.11
N LEU A 112 13.18 2.91 3.68
CA LEU A 112 11.85 3.46 3.39
C LEU A 112 11.21 4.11 4.62
N ALA A 113 11.24 3.43 5.77
CA ALA A 113 10.68 3.94 7.01
C ALA A 113 11.35 5.26 7.45
N VAL A 114 12.69 5.34 7.35
CA VAL A 114 13.45 6.57 7.62
C VAL A 114 13.07 7.68 6.65
N SER A 115 12.96 7.38 5.35
CA SER A 115 12.57 8.37 4.33
C SER A 115 11.18 8.94 4.61
N VAL A 116 10.21 8.08 4.90
CA VAL A 116 8.83 8.47 5.22
C VAL A 116 8.79 9.32 6.49
N ALA A 117 9.46 8.88 7.57
CA ALA A 117 9.53 9.62 8.83
C ALA A 117 10.19 10.99 8.65
N TYR A 118 11.26 11.06 7.86
CA TYR A 118 11.94 12.32 7.55
C TYR A 118 11.01 13.27 6.78
N LEU A 119 10.32 12.80 5.75
CA LEU A 119 9.35 13.63 5.02
C LEU A 119 8.22 14.12 5.94
N ILE A 120 7.68 13.26 6.80
CA ILE A 120 6.66 13.67 7.79
C ILE A 120 7.20 14.79 8.68
N SER A 121 8.45 14.68 9.17
CA SER A 121 9.09 15.72 10.01
C SER A 121 9.27 17.05 9.27
N LYS A 122 9.30 17.02 7.93
CA LYS A 122 9.39 18.18 7.03
C LYS A 122 8.05 18.60 6.45
N GLN A 123 6.94 18.30 7.14
CA GLN A 123 5.58 18.63 6.70
C GLN A 123 5.20 18.00 5.36
N GLY A 124 5.71 16.80 5.10
CA GLY A 124 5.37 15.97 3.94
C GLY A 124 6.22 16.18 2.70
N LYS A 125 7.14 17.15 2.68
CA LYS A 125 7.99 17.45 1.51
C LYS A 125 9.41 17.78 1.91
N ALA A 126 10.40 17.34 1.11
CA ALA A 126 11.81 17.72 1.27
C ALA A 126 12.58 17.57 -0.05
N PRO A 127 13.68 18.31 -0.26
CA PRO A 127 14.56 18.07 -1.40
C PRO A 127 15.11 16.64 -1.39
N ARG A 128 15.23 16.02 -2.58
CA ARG A 128 15.78 14.67 -2.74
C ARG A 128 17.16 14.52 -2.09
N VAL A 129 18.01 15.52 -2.25
CA VAL A 129 19.36 15.54 -1.67
C VAL A 129 19.34 15.39 -0.15
N ASP A 130 18.38 15.97 0.53
CA ASP A 130 18.26 15.88 1.99
C ASP A 130 17.78 14.51 2.45
N VAL A 131 16.84 13.90 1.70
CA VAL A 131 16.40 12.51 1.96
C VAL A 131 17.57 11.53 1.75
N GLU A 132 18.32 11.69 0.65
CA GLU A 132 19.48 10.84 0.37
C GLU A 132 20.55 11.00 1.45
N ARG A 133 20.86 12.23 1.90
CA ARG A 133 21.83 12.50 2.97
C ARG A 133 21.50 11.78 4.27
N VAL A 134 20.24 11.80 4.68
CA VAL A 134 19.80 11.09 5.91
C VAL A 134 20.00 9.58 5.77
N LEU A 135 19.76 9.02 4.59
CA LEU A 135 19.98 7.60 4.34
C LEU A 135 21.47 7.23 4.26
N GLU A 136 22.31 8.13 3.77
CA GLU A 136 23.77 7.94 3.67
C GLU A 136 24.47 7.81 5.03
N GLU A 137 23.84 8.27 6.12
CA GLU A 137 24.35 8.03 7.47
C GLU A 137 24.44 6.53 7.83
N LYS A 138 23.63 5.68 7.19
CA LYS A 138 23.53 4.24 7.50
C LYS A 138 23.78 3.33 6.31
N LEU A 139 23.67 3.85 5.09
CA LEU A 139 23.77 3.07 3.84
C LEU A 139 24.82 3.70 2.90
N PRO A 140 25.55 2.90 2.12
CA PRO A 140 26.47 3.44 1.10
C PRO A 140 25.68 4.18 0.00
N GLY A 141 26.21 5.30 -0.50
CA GLY A 141 25.52 6.22 -1.42
C GLY A 141 24.97 5.56 -2.69
N TRP A 142 25.67 4.59 -3.28
CA TRP A 142 25.15 3.85 -4.44
C TRP A 142 23.85 3.11 -4.12
N ARG A 143 23.74 2.56 -2.92
CA ARG A 143 22.55 1.84 -2.44
C ARG A 143 21.42 2.79 -2.10
N VAL A 144 21.73 3.98 -1.57
CA VAL A 144 20.75 5.02 -1.29
C VAL A 144 20.03 5.41 -2.57
N LYS A 145 20.76 5.73 -3.65
CA LYS A 145 20.17 6.10 -4.95
C LYS A 145 19.26 5.01 -5.48
N LEU A 146 19.74 3.76 -5.48
CA LEU A 146 18.96 2.60 -5.95
C LEU A 146 17.66 2.44 -5.15
N ASN A 147 17.74 2.58 -3.83
CA ASN A 147 16.58 2.44 -2.96
C ASN A 147 15.58 3.57 -3.15
N VAL A 148 16.04 4.82 -3.22
CA VAL A 148 15.18 5.98 -3.45
C VAL A 148 14.45 5.85 -4.80
N ASP A 149 15.14 5.48 -5.87
CA ASP A 149 14.53 5.24 -7.18
C ASP A 149 13.51 4.09 -7.12
N ARG A 150 13.79 3.03 -6.37
CA ARG A 150 12.86 1.93 -6.14
C ARG A 150 11.62 2.38 -5.39
N TYR A 151 11.75 3.21 -4.34
CA TYR A 151 10.61 3.72 -3.59
C TYR A 151 9.71 4.60 -4.45
N ILE A 152 10.30 5.39 -5.36
CA ILE A 152 9.55 6.20 -6.34
C ILE A 152 8.82 5.28 -7.33
N GLN A 153 9.52 4.31 -7.92
CA GLN A 153 8.92 3.38 -8.88
C GLN A 153 7.78 2.56 -8.29
N GLN A 154 7.84 2.27 -7.00
CA GLN A 154 6.82 1.52 -6.28
C GLN A 154 5.69 2.39 -5.73
N GLY A 155 5.74 3.71 -5.90
CA GLY A 155 4.70 4.64 -5.47
C GLY A 155 4.67 4.93 -3.97
N TYR A 156 5.73 4.62 -3.24
CA TYR A 156 5.87 5.05 -1.84
C TYR A 156 6.30 6.51 -1.73
N LEU A 157 7.22 6.93 -2.56
CA LEU A 157 7.69 8.31 -2.64
C LEU A 157 7.39 8.85 -4.05
N GLY A 158 7.10 10.15 -4.14
CA GLY A 158 7.04 10.88 -5.40
C GLY A 158 8.14 11.92 -5.44
N ALA A 159 8.47 12.41 -6.64
CA ALA A 159 9.35 13.55 -6.86
C ALA A 159 8.71 14.44 -7.91
N ASP A 160 8.73 15.75 -7.68
CA ASP A 160 8.31 16.73 -8.68
C ASP A 160 9.46 17.10 -9.66
N GLU A 161 9.16 17.93 -10.63
CA GLU A 161 10.13 18.39 -11.64
C GLU A 161 11.32 19.16 -11.03
N GLN A 162 11.16 19.70 -9.83
CA GLN A 162 12.20 20.44 -9.12
C GLN A 162 13.04 19.53 -8.20
N GLY A 163 12.72 18.23 -8.16
CA GLY A 163 13.38 17.26 -7.30
C GLY A 163 12.94 17.31 -5.84
N VAL A 164 11.79 17.91 -5.55
CA VAL A 164 11.18 17.88 -4.23
C VAL A 164 10.41 16.56 -4.06
N MET A 165 10.80 15.77 -3.07
CA MET A 165 10.17 14.50 -2.73
C MET A 165 8.97 14.71 -1.82
N TYR A 166 7.97 13.84 -1.97
CA TYR A 166 6.76 13.81 -1.16
C TYR A 166 6.27 12.38 -0.92
N LEU A 167 5.34 12.20 0.03
CA LEU A 167 4.67 10.93 0.27
C LEU A 167 3.67 10.66 -0.84
N ASP A 168 3.91 9.60 -1.62
CA ASP A 168 3.02 9.23 -2.70
C ASP A 168 1.89 8.32 -2.21
N TRP A 169 0.98 7.95 -3.12
CA TRP A 169 -0.28 7.26 -2.86
C TRP A 169 -0.13 6.01 -1.99
N ARG A 170 0.93 5.24 -2.19
CA ARG A 170 1.16 3.98 -1.47
C ARG A 170 1.56 4.21 -0.02
N SER A 171 2.40 5.19 0.25
CA SER A 171 2.73 5.57 1.63
C SER A 171 1.50 6.05 2.38
N ARG A 172 0.62 6.81 1.72
CA ARG A 172 -0.63 7.29 2.34
C ARG A 172 -1.64 6.17 2.61
N ALA A 173 -1.66 5.14 1.76
CA ALA A 173 -2.63 4.04 1.85
C ALA A 173 -2.17 2.86 2.72
N GLU A 174 -0.87 2.58 2.80
CA GLU A 174 -0.33 1.38 3.45
C GLU A 174 0.39 1.68 4.77
N ILE A 175 0.90 2.91 4.97
CA ILE A 175 1.70 3.26 6.14
C ILE A 175 0.86 4.06 7.12
N ASP A 176 0.75 3.55 8.36
CA ASP A 176 0.21 4.30 9.48
C ASP A 176 1.27 5.32 9.94
N ASN A 177 1.18 6.53 9.41
CA ASN A 177 2.15 7.60 9.66
C ASN A 177 2.31 7.91 11.15
N LYS A 178 1.22 7.84 11.93
CA LYS A 178 1.26 8.10 13.37
C LYS A 178 2.07 7.04 14.10
N LYS A 179 1.78 5.76 13.84
CA LYS A 179 2.54 4.66 14.44
C LYS A 179 4.01 4.67 14.02
N LEU A 180 4.30 5.04 12.76
CA LEU A 180 5.67 5.14 12.30
C LEU A 180 6.46 6.21 13.06
N VAL A 181 5.88 7.40 13.22
CA VAL A 181 6.51 8.50 13.98
C VAL A 181 6.71 8.10 15.44
N ASP A 182 5.71 7.51 16.08
CA ASP A 182 5.79 7.04 17.47
C ASP A 182 6.91 6.01 17.65
N LEU A 183 7.08 5.09 16.71
CA LEU A 183 8.18 4.12 16.71
C LEU A 183 9.55 4.80 16.59
N VAL A 184 9.73 5.69 15.62
CA VAL A 184 11.00 6.38 15.39
C VAL A 184 11.39 7.24 16.59
N VAL A 185 10.45 7.98 17.17
CA VAL A 185 10.68 8.80 18.39
C VAL A 185 10.96 7.92 19.60
N GLY A 186 10.26 6.79 19.74
CA GLY A 186 10.44 5.83 20.83
C GLY A 186 11.83 5.19 20.85
N PHE A 187 12.38 4.85 19.69
CA PHE A 187 13.76 4.35 19.56
C PHE A 187 14.79 5.41 19.93
N GLY A 188 14.62 6.64 19.48
CA GLY A 188 15.55 7.74 19.80
C GLY A 188 15.61 8.12 21.30
N LYS A 189 14.56 7.82 22.07
CA LYS A 189 14.58 7.99 23.53
C LYS A 189 15.37 6.89 24.25
N LYS A 190 15.23 5.64 23.82
CA LYS A 190 15.95 4.49 24.41
C LYS A 190 17.47 4.57 24.21
N GLU A 191 17.93 5.08 23.07
CA GLU A 191 19.37 5.27 22.82
C GLU A 191 20.00 6.41 23.64
N ARG A 192 19.21 7.36 24.15
CA ARG A 192 19.69 8.47 24.99
C ARG A 192 19.73 8.14 26.50
N GLU A 193 19.05 7.07 26.89
CA GLU A 193 18.96 6.60 28.29
C GLU A 193 19.90 5.39 28.57
N ALA A 194 20.57 4.87 27.54
CA ALA A 194 21.54 3.78 27.60
C ALA A 194 22.97 4.31 27.43
#